data_a59e2a9bb6aa6dfae9e4c75f55d163e4
#
_entry.id   a59e2a9bb6aa6dfae9e4c75f55d163e4
#
_cell.length_a   1.000
_cell.length_b   1.000
_cell.length_c   1.000
_cell.angle_alpha   90.00
_cell.angle_beta   90.00
_cell.angle_gamma   90.00
#
_symmetry.space_group_name_H-M   'P 1'
#
loop_
_entity.id
_entity.type
_entity.pdbx_description
1 polymer ?
#
loop_
_entity_poly.entity_id
_entity_poly.type
_entity_poly.pdbx_seq_one_letter_code
_entity_poly.pdbx_strand_id
1 'polypeptide(L)'
;MIIRDKKKADYLVFLEFIDEADIFLKKYLNELESADKFTIISFHPLVKSYLLKHGIVAVDSFHFCPTASHQKLLCVLEEYTEQIRRNCCLKDSTGVEDSYVENLIYSIRSILSLWLYQIEVVSNTIEHYLPETVVSVRPEPIYIEQNIWIGNNERFIADIAGQICNAKKIVFKSIALQIGSRNFRKMISRGLKKKLSGILYSTIQVISNPEKKLIIASVIDFGMDKVLNDLKHKISGDYSFAVIGLPFKAAFRNMCGLFTKNIPDYGYLPCYKNRNINGDSEFVEDKNKFSKKLIKIINGWKYRGVLIGSWLNQKYKNCLESEVIDKTYGHSYHLNRYLEKWKPVLVLSPYSRLFSAVLGELSCLRNIPSMMIPHGTFTPAYDEYSKKEWNENALGIINTPYKYVAVQTPLAEKYLSGVSLNSKPVITGPLLFGRQIKRLNDVVFLRRKYASDADVIILHAGTPKHRSGSRLLNYETIDEYVDGMVSLVNAVSKLNRVHLILRYRQIDGLSSETLKGLLPESDSYSIASEGAFSDYLSITNLLVSFSSTTIEEALQNNIPVLLFNKYNRYQHIKGVELSSGSSGLF
;
A
#
# COMPACT_ATOMS: atom_id res chain seq x y z
N MET A 1 12.16 8.59 -22.14
CA MET A 1 12.37 8.19 -23.55
C MET A 1 11.01 8.34 -24.24
N ILE A 2 10.89 9.30 -25.18
CA ILE A 2 9.66 9.49 -25.93
C ILE A 2 9.73 8.50 -27.10
N ILE A 3 8.83 7.52 -27.11
CA ILE A 3 8.68 6.61 -28.26
C ILE A 3 8.15 7.46 -29.43
N ARG A 4 9.04 7.91 -30.32
CA ARG A 4 8.69 8.89 -31.38
C ARG A 4 8.12 8.27 -32.65
N ASP A 5 8.34 6.99 -32.91
CA ASP A 5 7.90 6.36 -34.16
C ASP A 5 6.71 5.43 -33.92
N LYS A 6 5.60 5.71 -34.59
CA LYS A 6 4.44 4.80 -34.63
C LYS A 6 4.85 3.55 -35.41
N LYS A 7 4.97 2.42 -34.69
CA LYS A 7 5.21 1.11 -35.30
C LYS A 7 3.88 0.41 -35.50
N LYS A 8 3.57 0.03 -36.74
CA LYS A 8 2.41 -0.83 -36.99
C LYS A 8 2.72 -2.24 -36.48
N ALA A 9 1.82 -2.83 -35.70
CA ALA A 9 1.90 -4.21 -35.22
C ALA A 9 0.71 -5.00 -35.80
N ASP A 10 0.95 -6.21 -36.29
CA ASP A 10 -0.16 -7.07 -36.73
C ASP A 10 -0.92 -7.53 -35.46
N TYR A 11 -0.19 -7.99 -34.45
CA TYR A 11 -0.72 -8.46 -33.19
C TYR A 11 -0.13 -7.69 -32.00
N LEU A 12 -1.00 -7.17 -31.13
CA LEU A 12 -0.63 -6.58 -29.85
C LEU A 12 -1.15 -7.46 -28.72
N VAL A 13 -0.26 -7.89 -27.82
CA VAL A 13 -0.57 -8.85 -26.76
C VAL A 13 -0.36 -8.21 -25.41
N PHE A 14 -1.33 -8.36 -24.48
CA PHE A 14 -1.24 -7.87 -23.11
C PHE A 14 -1.20 -9.04 -22.13
N LEU A 15 -0.16 -9.09 -21.26
CA LEU A 15 0.05 -10.14 -20.28
C LEU A 15 0.45 -9.54 -18.92
N GLU A 16 -0.24 -9.96 -17.86
CA GLU A 16 0.00 -9.49 -16.49
C GLU A 16 0.59 -10.59 -15.57
N PHE A 17 0.29 -11.86 -15.84
CA PHE A 17 0.67 -12.98 -15.00
C PHE A 17 1.41 -14.08 -15.79
N ILE A 18 2.24 -14.87 -15.07
CA ILE A 18 3.03 -15.96 -15.68
C ILE A 18 2.12 -17.03 -16.33
N ASP A 19 1.00 -17.38 -15.67
CA ASP A 19 0.06 -18.35 -16.21
C ASP A 19 -0.65 -17.85 -17.49
N GLU A 20 -0.82 -16.55 -17.64
CA GLU A 20 -1.27 -15.93 -18.89
C GLU A 20 -0.22 -16.07 -20.00
N ALA A 21 1.05 -15.82 -19.64
CA ALA A 21 2.15 -16.00 -20.60
C ALA A 21 2.29 -17.46 -21.01
N ASP A 22 2.18 -18.41 -20.09
CA ASP A 22 2.25 -19.84 -20.37
C ASP A 22 1.15 -20.31 -21.35
N ILE A 23 -0.11 -19.89 -21.09
CA ILE A 23 -1.23 -20.22 -21.99
C ILE A 23 -1.08 -19.53 -23.35
N PHE A 24 -0.64 -18.28 -23.37
CA PHE A 24 -0.39 -17.57 -24.62
C PHE A 24 0.67 -18.30 -25.46
N LEU A 25 1.80 -18.70 -24.87
CA LEU A 25 2.85 -19.43 -25.56
C LEU A 25 2.35 -20.77 -26.11
N LYS A 26 1.64 -21.55 -25.31
CA LYS A 26 1.06 -22.83 -25.74
C LYS A 26 0.15 -22.71 -26.96
N LYS A 27 -0.54 -21.56 -27.09
CA LYS A 27 -1.47 -21.34 -28.19
C LYS A 27 -0.82 -20.77 -29.45
N TYR A 28 0.18 -19.90 -29.29
CA TYR A 28 0.74 -19.11 -30.38
C TYR A 28 2.24 -19.34 -30.61
N LEU A 29 2.90 -20.29 -29.93
CA LEU A 29 4.35 -20.47 -30.03
C LEU A 29 4.81 -20.70 -31.47
N ASN A 30 4.10 -21.53 -32.23
CA ASN A 30 4.43 -21.83 -33.62
C ASN A 30 4.23 -20.63 -34.57
N GLU A 31 3.33 -19.70 -34.21
CA GLU A 31 3.08 -18.48 -34.98
C GLU A 31 4.10 -17.39 -34.63
N LEU A 32 4.69 -17.45 -33.41
CA LEU A 32 5.73 -16.51 -32.91
C LEU A 32 7.09 -16.73 -33.62
N GLU A 33 7.33 -17.89 -34.24
CA GLU A 33 8.55 -18.16 -35.03
C GLU A 33 8.64 -17.26 -36.27
N SER A 34 7.52 -16.66 -36.72
CA SER A 34 7.47 -15.58 -37.70
C SER A 34 7.49 -14.20 -37.00
N ALA A 35 8.42 -13.96 -36.15
CA ALA A 35 8.42 -13.05 -34.96
C ALA A 35 8.18 -11.55 -35.19
N ASP A 36 8.18 -11.04 -36.41
CA ASP A 36 7.98 -9.61 -36.70
C ASP A 36 6.53 -9.12 -36.50
N LYS A 37 5.60 -10.05 -36.28
CA LYS A 37 4.16 -9.76 -36.22
C LYS A 37 3.61 -9.45 -34.82
N PHE A 38 4.29 -9.87 -33.75
CA PHE A 38 3.79 -9.76 -32.39
C PHE A 38 4.55 -8.70 -31.60
N THR A 39 3.80 -7.78 -30.97
CA THR A 39 4.31 -6.91 -29.90
C THR A 39 3.67 -7.30 -28.58
N ILE A 40 4.46 -7.72 -27.61
CA ILE A 40 3.98 -8.18 -26.31
C ILE A 40 4.27 -7.11 -25.26
N ILE A 41 3.24 -6.71 -24.50
CA ILE A 41 3.31 -5.77 -23.39
C ILE A 41 3.19 -6.55 -22.10
N SER A 42 4.21 -6.45 -21.26
CA SER A 42 4.24 -7.05 -19.93
C SER A 42 3.88 -6.04 -18.86
N PHE A 43 2.98 -6.43 -17.94
CA PHE A 43 2.61 -5.65 -16.76
C PHE A 43 3.35 -6.10 -15.48
N HIS A 44 4.30 -7.04 -15.62
CA HIS A 44 5.03 -7.53 -14.47
C HIS A 44 6.42 -8.09 -14.88
N PRO A 45 7.50 -7.78 -14.12
CA PRO A 45 8.86 -8.20 -14.49
C PRO A 45 9.04 -9.72 -14.56
N LEU A 46 8.24 -10.50 -13.81
CA LEU A 46 8.26 -11.96 -13.88
C LEU A 46 7.74 -12.49 -15.21
N VAL A 47 6.73 -11.84 -15.80
CA VAL A 47 6.20 -12.19 -17.11
C VAL A 47 7.27 -11.94 -18.18
N LYS A 48 7.91 -10.78 -18.11
CA LYS A 48 9.02 -10.41 -18.99
C LYS A 48 10.18 -11.42 -18.90
N SER A 49 10.60 -11.77 -17.69
CA SER A 49 11.64 -12.77 -17.46
C SER A 49 11.24 -14.16 -17.96
N TYR A 50 9.97 -14.55 -17.77
CA TYR A 50 9.45 -15.83 -18.25
C TYR A 50 9.49 -15.90 -19.78
N LEU A 51 9.01 -14.86 -20.46
CA LEU A 51 9.03 -14.78 -21.94
C LEU A 51 10.47 -14.78 -22.49
N LEU A 52 11.38 -14.05 -21.83
CA LEU A 52 12.79 -14.00 -22.24
C LEU A 52 13.46 -15.38 -22.21
N LYS A 53 13.13 -16.25 -21.23
CA LYS A 53 13.60 -17.64 -21.19
C LYS A 53 13.15 -18.48 -22.40
N HIS A 54 12.10 -18.04 -23.07
CA HIS A 54 11.61 -18.65 -24.32
C HIS A 54 12.08 -17.88 -25.57
N GLY A 55 13.07 -16.98 -25.43
CA GLY A 55 13.61 -16.19 -26.54
C GLY A 55 12.73 -15.03 -26.99
N ILE A 56 11.68 -14.69 -26.22
CA ILE A 56 10.70 -13.67 -26.60
C ILE A 56 10.94 -12.40 -25.79
N VAL A 57 11.05 -11.28 -26.48
CA VAL A 57 11.22 -9.95 -25.87
C VAL A 57 9.87 -9.28 -25.68
N ALA A 58 9.57 -8.85 -24.44
CA ALA A 58 8.38 -8.07 -24.13
C ALA A 58 8.76 -6.62 -23.76
N VAL A 59 7.86 -5.69 -24.06
CA VAL A 59 7.97 -4.28 -23.71
C VAL A 59 7.29 -4.04 -22.36
N ASP A 60 7.91 -3.25 -21.50
CA ASP A 60 7.35 -2.92 -20.18
C ASP A 60 6.17 -1.95 -20.32
N SER A 61 5.10 -2.21 -19.57
CA SER A 61 3.83 -1.46 -19.61
C SER A 61 4.00 0.01 -19.22
N PHE A 62 4.90 0.33 -18.30
CA PHE A 62 5.09 1.69 -17.78
C PHE A 62 5.56 2.69 -18.85
N HIS A 63 6.15 2.24 -19.96
CA HIS A 63 6.52 3.12 -21.08
C HIS A 63 5.30 3.82 -21.71
N PHE A 64 4.11 3.25 -21.55
CA PHE A 64 2.85 3.78 -22.08
C PHE A 64 2.04 4.59 -21.06
N CYS A 65 2.60 4.85 -19.89
CA CYS A 65 2.01 5.74 -18.89
C CYS A 65 3.02 6.82 -18.48
N PRO A 66 3.29 7.82 -19.32
CA PRO A 66 4.21 8.90 -19.01
C PRO A 66 3.69 9.79 -17.87
N THR A 67 4.55 10.65 -17.34
CA THR A 67 4.23 11.55 -16.21
C THR A 67 2.94 12.34 -16.42
N ALA A 68 2.72 12.88 -17.62
CA ALA A 68 1.48 13.63 -17.92
C ALA A 68 0.22 12.75 -17.80
N SER A 69 0.30 11.46 -18.18
CA SER A 69 -0.79 10.49 -17.96
C SER A 69 -1.05 10.28 -16.47
N HIS A 70 -0.02 10.08 -15.65
CA HIS A 70 -0.20 9.95 -14.20
C HIS A 70 -0.86 11.17 -13.57
N GLN A 71 -0.46 12.38 -13.96
CA GLN A 71 -1.07 13.62 -13.49
C GLN A 71 -2.56 13.70 -13.84
N LYS A 72 -2.91 13.33 -15.08
CA LYS A 72 -4.30 13.25 -15.53
C LYS A 72 -5.11 12.22 -14.74
N LEU A 73 -4.56 11.02 -14.55
CA LEU A 73 -5.22 9.96 -13.78
C LEU A 73 -5.50 10.38 -12.35
N LEU A 74 -4.58 11.14 -11.74
CA LEU A 74 -4.77 11.66 -10.39
C LEU A 74 -5.93 12.64 -10.30
N CYS A 75 -6.08 13.53 -11.30
CA CYS A 75 -7.23 14.45 -11.36
C CYS A 75 -8.56 13.68 -11.50
N VAL A 76 -8.60 12.65 -12.35
CA VAL A 76 -9.79 11.79 -12.51
C VAL A 76 -10.13 11.05 -11.22
N LEU A 77 -9.10 10.52 -10.55
CA LEU A 77 -9.25 9.81 -9.29
C LEU A 77 -9.81 10.72 -8.18
N GLU A 78 -9.29 11.94 -8.08
CA GLU A 78 -9.79 12.95 -7.16
C GLU A 78 -11.25 13.32 -7.47
N GLU A 79 -11.58 13.57 -8.73
CA GLU A 79 -12.96 13.89 -9.14
C GLU A 79 -13.95 12.81 -8.70
N TYR A 80 -13.63 11.54 -8.96
CA TYR A 80 -14.50 10.43 -8.57
C TYR A 80 -14.67 10.29 -7.05
N THR A 81 -13.59 10.42 -6.31
CA THR A 81 -13.65 10.32 -4.85
C THR A 81 -14.38 11.51 -4.21
N GLU A 82 -14.19 12.72 -4.76
CA GLU A 82 -14.93 13.90 -4.32
C GLU A 82 -16.44 13.83 -4.62
N GLN A 83 -16.84 13.19 -5.72
CA GLN A 83 -18.26 12.94 -5.99
C GLN A 83 -18.89 12.09 -4.88
N ILE A 84 -18.19 11.09 -4.36
CA ILE A 84 -18.66 10.29 -3.22
C ILE A 84 -18.72 11.17 -1.96
N ARG A 85 -17.61 11.84 -1.62
CA ARG A 85 -17.47 12.64 -0.39
C ARG A 85 -18.55 13.70 -0.26
N ARG A 86 -18.88 14.41 -1.36
CA ARG A 86 -19.90 15.47 -1.37
C ARG A 86 -21.33 14.96 -1.36
N ASN A 87 -21.56 13.75 -1.82
CA ASN A 87 -22.92 13.27 -2.05
C ASN A 87 -23.35 12.14 -1.12
N CYS A 88 -22.44 11.43 -0.49
CA CYS A 88 -22.75 10.30 0.37
C CYS A 88 -22.45 10.64 1.83
N CYS A 89 -23.40 10.37 2.70
CA CYS A 89 -23.21 10.41 4.15
C CYS A 89 -23.94 9.21 4.76
N LEU A 90 -23.40 8.67 5.82
CA LEU A 90 -23.99 7.58 6.60
C LEU A 90 -23.57 7.77 8.04
N LYS A 91 -24.55 7.82 8.94
CA LYS A 91 -24.33 8.02 10.37
C LYS A 91 -25.00 6.89 11.13
N ASP A 92 -24.38 6.44 12.22
CA ASP A 92 -24.96 5.43 13.09
C ASP A 92 -25.38 6.02 14.46
N SER A 93 -26.02 5.20 15.27
CA SER A 93 -26.53 5.58 16.60
C SER A 93 -25.45 5.98 17.61
N THR A 94 -24.16 5.70 17.33
CA THR A 94 -23.04 6.13 18.18
C THR A 94 -22.56 7.54 17.82
N GLY A 95 -22.98 8.07 16.70
CA GLY A 95 -22.60 9.36 16.14
C GLY A 95 -21.46 9.31 15.11
N VAL A 96 -20.91 8.13 14.82
CA VAL A 96 -19.89 7.95 13.79
C VAL A 96 -20.47 8.22 12.41
N GLU A 97 -19.80 9.03 11.61
CA GLU A 97 -20.24 9.47 10.28
C GLU A 97 -19.08 9.48 9.27
N ASP A 98 -18.00 10.23 9.54
CA ASP A 98 -16.89 10.42 8.62
C ASP A 98 -16.18 9.12 8.28
N SER A 99 -16.02 8.22 9.24
CA SER A 99 -15.33 6.94 9.05
C SER A 99 -15.98 6.02 8.03
N TYR A 100 -17.29 6.11 7.79
CA TYR A 100 -17.97 5.33 6.76
C TYR A 100 -17.50 5.73 5.36
N VAL A 101 -17.55 7.03 5.09
CA VAL A 101 -17.23 7.58 3.78
C VAL A 101 -15.73 7.49 3.51
N GLU A 102 -14.88 7.87 4.47
CA GLU A 102 -13.43 7.89 4.27
C GLU A 102 -12.82 6.50 4.17
N ASN A 103 -13.30 5.50 4.92
CA ASN A 103 -12.87 4.11 4.75
C ASN A 103 -13.29 3.53 3.40
N LEU A 104 -14.47 3.90 2.91
CA LEU A 104 -14.95 3.48 1.59
C LEU A 104 -14.12 4.14 0.48
N ILE A 105 -13.88 5.44 0.55
CA ILE A 105 -13.05 6.18 -0.40
C ILE A 105 -11.64 5.59 -0.44
N TYR A 106 -11.04 5.29 0.71
CA TYR A 106 -9.72 4.66 0.79
C TYR A 106 -9.65 3.35 -0.02
N SER A 107 -10.67 2.50 0.09
CA SER A 107 -10.75 1.25 -0.65
C SER A 107 -10.99 1.47 -2.15
N ILE A 108 -11.95 2.31 -2.50
CA ILE A 108 -12.30 2.65 -3.90
C ILE A 108 -11.10 3.30 -4.61
N ARG A 109 -10.40 4.21 -3.93
CA ARG A 109 -9.23 4.89 -4.49
C ARG A 109 -8.12 3.90 -4.88
N SER A 110 -7.83 2.92 -4.03
CA SER A 110 -6.84 1.88 -4.34
C SER A 110 -7.26 1.02 -5.54
N ILE A 111 -8.54 0.70 -5.66
CA ILE A 111 -9.10 -0.06 -6.78
C ILE A 111 -8.99 0.74 -8.08
N LEU A 112 -9.47 1.97 -8.05
CA LEU A 112 -9.46 2.86 -9.22
C LEU A 112 -8.04 3.18 -9.68
N SER A 113 -7.07 3.34 -8.77
CA SER A 113 -5.68 3.60 -9.14
C SER A 113 -5.12 2.54 -10.07
N LEU A 114 -5.41 1.25 -9.81
CA LEU A 114 -4.98 0.17 -10.69
C LEU A 114 -5.74 0.17 -12.02
N TRP A 115 -7.07 0.25 -11.98
CA TRP A 115 -7.88 0.21 -13.20
C TRP A 115 -7.58 1.37 -14.14
N LEU A 116 -7.50 2.60 -13.61
CA LEU A 116 -7.18 3.78 -14.41
C LEU A 116 -5.80 3.67 -15.04
N TYR A 117 -4.80 3.18 -14.30
CA TYR A 117 -3.47 2.91 -14.83
C TYR A 117 -3.51 1.88 -15.97
N GLN A 118 -4.18 0.75 -15.78
CA GLN A 118 -4.31 -0.29 -16.80
C GLN A 118 -5.04 0.21 -18.05
N ILE A 119 -6.13 0.98 -17.88
CA ILE A 119 -6.87 1.58 -19.00
C ILE A 119 -5.98 2.56 -19.78
N GLU A 120 -5.22 3.40 -19.08
CA GLU A 120 -4.32 4.37 -19.72
C GLU A 120 -3.23 3.66 -20.53
N VAL A 121 -2.57 2.65 -19.93
CA VAL A 121 -1.55 1.85 -20.62
C VAL A 121 -2.11 1.16 -21.86
N VAL A 122 -3.21 0.42 -21.71
CA VAL A 122 -3.81 -0.32 -22.84
C VAL A 122 -4.23 0.63 -23.96
N SER A 123 -4.88 1.76 -23.62
CA SER A 123 -5.30 2.74 -24.61
C SER A 123 -4.12 3.36 -25.35
N ASN A 124 -3.10 3.83 -24.62
CA ASN A 124 -1.93 4.48 -25.20
C ASN A 124 -1.11 3.50 -26.06
N THR A 125 -1.03 2.23 -25.63
CA THR A 125 -0.34 1.19 -26.40
C THR A 125 -1.07 0.91 -27.72
N ILE A 126 -2.39 0.77 -27.69
CA ILE A 126 -3.20 0.57 -28.91
C ILE A 126 -3.07 1.78 -29.84
N GLU A 127 -3.05 3.00 -29.30
CA GLU A 127 -2.88 4.23 -30.10
C GLU A 127 -1.47 4.40 -30.67
N HIS A 128 -0.46 3.82 -30.00
CA HIS A 128 0.93 3.83 -30.48
C HIS A 128 1.16 2.82 -31.59
N TYR A 129 0.75 1.56 -31.41
CA TYR A 129 1.04 0.47 -32.32
C TYR A 129 0.03 0.31 -33.47
N LEU A 130 -1.18 0.87 -33.35
CA LEU A 130 -2.26 0.76 -34.32
C LEU A 130 -2.47 -0.70 -34.80
N PRO A 131 -2.67 -1.67 -33.87
CA PRO A 131 -2.70 -3.08 -34.17
C PRO A 131 -3.91 -3.46 -35.05
N GLU A 132 -3.75 -4.50 -35.87
CA GLU A 132 -4.88 -5.14 -36.56
C GLU A 132 -5.67 -6.03 -35.58
N THR A 133 -4.96 -6.74 -34.73
CA THR A 133 -5.56 -7.62 -33.74
C THR A 133 -4.94 -7.39 -32.36
N VAL A 134 -5.77 -7.33 -31.34
CA VAL A 134 -5.35 -7.33 -29.92
C VAL A 134 -5.66 -8.68 -29.29
N VAL A 135 -4.70 -9.25 -28.56
CA VAL A 135 -4.83 -10.53 -27.88
C VAL A 135 -4.63 -10.32 -26.38
N SER A 136 -5.48 -10.93 -25.55
CA SER A 136 -5.27 -10.98 -24.10
C SER A 136 -5.86 -12.24 -23.49
N VAL A 137 -5.43 -12.60 -22.28
CA VAL A 137 -5.92 -13.78 -21.57
C VAL A 137 -7.02 -13.37 -20.59
N ARG A 138 -8.16 -14.06 -20.68
CA ARG A 138 -9.34 -13.79 -19.86
C ARG A 138 -9.59 -14.92 -18.87
N PRO A 139 -9.70 -14.63 -17.57
CA PRO A 139 -10.10 -15.63 -16.59
C PRO A 139 -11.56 -16.05 -16.80
N GLU A 140 -11.82 -17.35 -16.70
CA GLU A 140 -13.17 -17.92 -16.74
C GLU A 140 -13.42 -18.81 -15.52
N PRO A 141 -14.41 -18.49 -14.66
CA PRO A 141 -15.22 -17.27 -14.65
C PRO A 141 -14.44 -16.02 -14.19
N ILE A 142 -14.99 -14.84 -14.48
CA ILE A 142 -14.48 -13.59 -13.89
C ILE A 142 -14.73 -13.66 -12.38
N TYR A 143 -13.65 -13.56 -11.61
CA TYR A 143 -13.70 -13.69 -10.16
C TYR A 143 -13.45 -12.34 -9.48
N ILE A 144 -14.35 -11.95 -8.57
CA ILE A 144 -14.17 -10.79 -7.69
C ILE A 144 -13.89 -11.31 -6.29
N GLU A 145 -12.69 -11.04 -5.80
CA GLU A 145 -12.27 -11.48 -4.47
C GLU A 145 -12.97 -10.71 -3.34
N GLN A 146 -13.21 -11.39 -2.23
CA GLN A 146 -13.64 -10.76 -0.97
C GLN A 146 -12.44 -10.05 -0.31
N ASN A 147 -11.97 -9.00 -0.97
CA ASN A 147 -10.87 -8.15 -0.53
C ASN A 147 -11.28 -6.69 -0.78
N ILE A 148 -11.05 -5.81 0.19
CA ILE A 148 -11.34 -4.37 0.08
C ILE A 148 -10.49 -3.66 -0.98
N TRP A 149 -9.47 -4.33 -1.51
CA TRP A 149 -8.64 -3.91 -2.63
C TRP A 149 -8.79 -4.87 -3.81
N ILE A 150 -7.98 -4.71 -4.85
CA ILE A 150 -7.91 -5.70 -5.94
C ILE A 150 -7.10 -6.92 -5.46
N GLY A 151 -7.68 -8.09 -5.57
CA GLY A 151 -7.01 -9.35 -5.27
C GLY A 151 -6.10 -9.83 -6.41
N ASN A 152 -5.23 -10.81 -6.09
CA ASN A 152 -4.26 -11.32 -7.08
C ASN A 152 -4.91 -12.13 -8.22
N ASN A 153 -6.17 -12.59 -8.04
CA ASN A 153 -6.90 -13.32 -9.07
C ASN A 153 -7.90 -12.44 -9.83
N GLU A 154 -8.04 -11.18 -9.45
CA GLU A 154 -8.90 -10.21 -10.16
C GLU A 154 -8.13 -9.62 -11.33
N ARG A 155 -8.52 -9.96 -12.56
CA ARG A 155 -7.81 -9.63 -13.80
C ARG A 155 -8.75 -8.88 -14.74
N PHE A 156 -8.39 -7.67 -15.12
CA PHE A 156 -9.26 -6.77 -15.88
C PHE A 156 -8.69 -6.38 -17.25
N ILE A 157 -7.41 -6.70 -17.55
CA ILE A 157 -6.75 -6.24 -18.79
C ILE A 157 -7.48 -6.72 -20.04
N ALA A 158 -7.95 -7.97 -20.05
CA ALA A 158 -8.71 -8.50 -21.20
C ALA A 158 -10.05 -7.77 -21.39
N ASP A 159 -10.76 -7.44 -20.31
CA ASP A 159 -12.03 -6.71 -20.40
C ASP A 159 -11.80 -5.25 -20.81
N ILE A 160 -10.74 -4.62 -20.31
CA ILE A 160 -10.30 -3.28 -20.71
C ILE A 160 -10.00 -3.28 -22.22
N ALA A 161 -9.13 -4.19 -22.67
CA ALA A 161 -8.73 -4.29 -24.06
C ALA A 161 -9.94 -4.57 -24.98
N GLY A 162 -10.84 -5.48 -24.57
CA GLY A 162 -12.05 -5.79 -25.30
C GLY A 162 -12.98 -4.58 -25.49
N GLN A 163 -13.22 -3.79 -24.42
CA GLN A 163 -14.05 -2.58 -24.52
C GLN A 163 -13.41 -1.50 -25.42
N ILE A 164 -12.09 -1.29 -25.32
CA ILE A 164 -11.37 -0.31 -26.14
C ILE A 164 -11.36 -0.74 -27.60
N CYS A 165 -11.09 -2.02 -27.89
CA CYS A 165 -11.07 -2.56 -29.24
C CYS A 165 -12.46 -2.47 -29.89
N ASN A 166 -13.52 -2.81 -29.17
CA ASN A 166 -14.89 -2.68 -29.66
C ASN A 166 -15.21 -1.23 -30.03
N ALA A 167 -14.86 -0.27 -29.18
CA ALA A 167 -15.08 1.16 -29.46
C ALA A 167 -14.27 1.66 -30.68
N LYS A 168 -13.07 1.11 -30.93
CA LYS A 168 -12.17 1.48 -32.04
C LYS A 168 -12.34 0.59 -33.29
N LYS A 169 -13.23 -0.40 -33.25
CA LYS A 169 -13.45 -1.40 -34.32
C LYS A 169 -12.18 -2.20 -34.67
N ILE A 170 -11.37 -2.52 -33.68
CA ILE A 170 -10.17 -3.37 -33.76
C ILE A 170 -10.58 -4.81 -33.43
N VAL A 171 -9.98 -5.80 -34.09
CA VAL A 171 -10.23 -7.21 -33.79
C VAL A 171 -9.67 -7.54 -32.41
N PHE A 172 -10.52 -8.08 -31.51
CA PHE A 172 -10.10 -8.54 -30.19
C PHE A 172 -10.24 -10.06 -30.09
N LYS A 173 -9.15 -10.75 -29.69
CA LYS A 173 -9.13 -12.19 -29.43
C LYS A 173 -8.83 -12.45 -27.96
N SER A 174 -9.73 -13.12 -27.23
CA SER A 174 -9.47 -13.56 -25.87
C SER A 174 -9.07 -15.02 -25.81
N ILE A 175 -8.11 -15.35 -24.93
CA ILE A 175 -7.73 -16.71 -24.60
C ILE A 175 -8.33 -17.02 -23.24
N ALA A 176 -9.16 -18.08 -23.15
CA ALA A 176 -9.75 -18.48 -21.89
C ALA A 176 -8.70 -19.08 -20.94
N LEU A 177 -8.64 -18.60 -19.69
CA LEU A 177 -7.83 -19.15 -18.63
C LEU A 177 -8.75 -19.77 -17.57
N GLN A 178 -8.68 -21.07 -17.42
CA GLN A 178 -9.38 -21.79 -16.36
C GLN A 178 -8.66 -21.58 -15.03
N ILE A 179 -9.22 -20.80 -14.13
CA ILE A 179 -8.68 -20.64 -12.78
C ILE A 179 -9.06 -21.88 -11.96
N GLY A 180 -8.11 -22.78 -11.79
CA GLY A 180 -8.33 -24.02 -11.05
C GLY A 180 -8.70 -23.82 -9.59
N SER A 181 -9.46 -24.76 -9.03
CA SER A 181 -10.05 -24.78 -7.67
C SER A 181 -9.05 -24.76 -6.49
N ARG A 182 -7.74 -24.66 -6.73
CA ARG A 182 -6.72 -24.55 -5.67
C ARG A 182 -6.96 -23.37 -4.71
N ASN A 183 -7.62 -22.32 -5.18
CA ASN A 183 -7.94 -21.15 -4.36
C ASN A 183 -9.11 -21.39 -3.39
N PHE A 184 -10.02 -22.33 -3.70
CA PHE A 184 -11.14 -22.68 -2.83
C PHE A 184 -10.68 -23.27 -1.49
N ARG A 185 -9.63 -24.12 -1.48
CA ARG A 185 -9.03 -24.68 -0.26
C ARG A 185 -8.35 -23.59 0.61
N LYS A 186 -7.70 -22.61 0.00
CA LYS A 186 -7.14 -21.44 0.73
C LYS A 186 -8.23 -20.56 1.35
N MET A 187 -9.37 -20.44 0.69
CA MET A 187 -10.53 -19.66 1.18
C MET A 187 -11.18 -20.32 2.38
N ILE A 188 -11.38 -21.66 2.35
CA ILE A 188 -11.90 -22.44 3.48
C ILE A 188 -10.93 -22.38 4.67
N SER A 189 -9.62 -22.49 4.45
CA SER A 189 -8.60 -22.40 5.51
C SER A 189 -8.55 -21.00 6.14
N ARG A 190 -8.77 -19.92 5.37
CA ARG A 190 -8.92 -18.55 5.88
C ARG A 190 -10.19 -18.38 6.70
N GLY A 191 -11.32 -18.94 6.26
CA GLY A 191 -12.58 -18.93 6.99
C GLY A 191 -12.49 -19.66 8.34
N LEU A 192 -11.83 -20.82 8.38
CA LEU A 192 -11.60 -21.59 9.61
C LEU A 192 -10.66 -20.86 10.58
N LYS A 193 -9.57 -20.25 10.06
CA LYS A 193 -8.66 -19.41 10.85
C LYS A 193 -9.37 -18.20 11.44
N LYS A 194 -10.29 -17.58 10.68
CA LYS A 194 -11.10 -16.45 11.13
C LYS A 194 -12.09 -16.85 12.24
N LYS A 195 -12.72 -18.04 12.17
CA LYS A 195 -13.58 -18.57 13.24
C LYS A 195 -12.78 -18.93 14.50
N LEU A 196 -11.64 -19.60 14.34
CA LEU A 196 -10.74 -19.93 15.47
C LEU A 196 -10.16 -18.69 16.15
N SER A 197 -9.81 -17.65 15.37
CA SER A 197 -9.38 -16.38 15.94
C SER A 197 -10.50 -15.70 16.74
N GLY A 198 -11.74 -15.74 16.26
CA GLY A 198 -12.89 -15.18 16.98
C GLY A 198 -13.13 -15.84 18.34
N ILE A 199 -12.96 -17.18 18.43
CA ILE A 199 -13.07 -17.93 19.69
C ILE A 199 -11.90 -17.59 20.63
N LEU A 200 -10.67 -17.56 20.14
CA LEU A 200 -9.48 -17.17 20.90
C LEU A 200 -9.60 -15.74 21.46
N TYR A 201 -10.06 -14.79 20.65
CA TYR A 201 -10.27 -13.40 21.11
C TYR A 201 -11.39 -13.25 22.16
N SER A 202 -12.40 -14.12 22.15
CA SER A 202 -13.46 -14.09 23.16
C SER A 202 -13.01 -14.64 24.52
N THR A 203 -11.95 -15.43 24.53
CA THR A 203 -11.42 -16.08 25.76
C THR A 203 -10.34 -15.23 26.45
N ILE A 204 -9.68 -14.33 25.72
CA ILE A 204 -8.64 -13.44 26.26
C ILE A 204 -9.30 -12.12 26.69
N GLN A 205 -10.03 -12.13 27.80
CA GLN A 205 -10.48 -10.89 28.42
C GLN A 205 -9.36 -10.27 29.25
N VAL A 206 -9.18 -8.99 29.00
CA VAL A 206 -8.21 -8.14 29.68
C VAL A 206 -8.57 -7.99 31.12
N ILE A 207 -7.64 -8.26 31.96
CA ILE A 207 -7.64 -7.76 33.33
C ILE A 207 -6.82 -6.47 33.31
N SER A 208 -7.48 -5.33 33.06
CA SER A 208 -6.88 -4.05 33.48
C SER A 208 -6.97 -4.00 34.99
N ASN A 209 -5.88 -3.62 35.65
CA ASN A 209 -5.95 -3.31 37.09
C ASN A 209 -6.92 -2.13 37.26
N PRO A 210 -8.08 -2.29 37.93
CA PRO A 210 -9.10 -1.24 38.03
C PRO A 210 -8.62 0.01 38.79
N GLU A 211 -7.50 -0.10 39.49
CA GLU A 211 -6.89 1.03 40.23
C GLU A 211 -6.02 1.92 39.34
N LYS A 212 -5.61 1.45 38.16
CA LYS A 212 -4.74 2.21 37.27
C LYS A 212 -5.51 2.86 36.11
N LYS A 213 -5.06 4.05 35.71
CA LYS A 213 -5.59 4.78 34.53
C LYS A 213 -5.24 4.03 33.26
N LEU A 214 -6.22 3.78 32.40
CA LEU A 214 -6.03 2.98 31.19
C LEU A 214 -5.60 3.83 29.97
N ILE A 215 -4.53 3.41 29.30
CA ILE A 215 -4.11 3.90 27.97
C ILE A 215 -4.40 2.82 26.95
N ILE A 216 -5.09 3.17 25.86
CA ILE A 216 -5.44 2.24 24.78
C ILE A 216 -4.63 2.58 23.53
N ALA A 217 -4.00 1.57 22.91
CA ALA A 217 -3.45 1.67 21.56
C ALA A 217 -4.31 0.90 20.56
N SER A 218 -4.49 1.45 19.35
CA SER A 218 -5.24 0.78 18.29
C SER A 218 -4.55 -0.51 17.85
N VAL A 219 -3.25 -0.48 17.63
CA VAL A 219 -2.39 -1.59 17.21
C VAL A 219 -1.00 -1.47 17.82
N ILE A 220 -0.22 -2.55 17.74
CA ILE A 220 1.22 -2.57 18.12
C ILE A 220 2.16 -2.49 16.91
N ASP A 221 1.63 -2.58 15.69
CA ASP A 221 2.43 -2.52 14.46
C ASP A 221 2.99 -1.10 14.22
N PHE A 222 3.81 -0.96 13.20
CA PHE A 222 4.40 0.32 12.78
C PHE A 222 5.25 1.03 13.84
N GLY A 223 5.91 0.28 14.73
CA GLY A 223 6.76 0.84 15.79
C GLY A 223 6.02 1.27 17.06
N MET A 224 4.69 1.11 17.11
CA MET A 224 3.91 1.42 18.32
C MET A 224 4.32 0.56 19.53
N ASP A 225 4.80 -0.67 19.32
CA ASP A 225 5.39 -1.50 20.36
C ASP A 225 6.53 -0.80 21.09
N LYS A 226 7.41 -0.09 20.38
CA LYS A 226 8.51 0.70 20.97
C LYS A 226 7.95 1.84 21.81
N VAL A 227 7.03 2.63 21.25
CA VAL A 227 6.40 3.75 21.97
C VAL A 227 5.70 3.29 23.23
N LEU A 228 4.94 2.19 23.16
CA LEU A 228 4.25 1.65 24.35
C LEU A 228 5.22 1.12 25.39
N ASN A 229 6.31 0.46 24.98
CA ASN A 229 7.35 -0.01 25.89
C ASN A 229 8.04 1.16 26.61
N ASP A 230 8.41 2.22 25.88
CA ASP A 230 9.04 3.40 26.44
C ASP A 230 8.10 4.13 27.44
N LEU A 231 6.83 4.29 27.08
CA LEU A 231 5.82 4.85 27.97
C LEU A 231 5.67 3.98 29.23
N LYS A 232 5.57 2.66 29.06
CA LYS A 232 5.44 1.74 30.18
C LYS A 232 6.61 1.85 31.14
N HIS A 233 7.85 1.86 30.67
CA HIS A 233 9.02 2.04 31.53
C HIS A 233 8.99 3.35 32.32
N LYS A 234 8.38 4.41 31.78
CA LYS A 234 8.35 5.73 32.41
C LYS A 234 7.18 5.94 33.35
N ILE A 235 5.98 5.35 33.05
CA ILE A 235 4.73 5.70 33.76
C ILE A 235 3.92 4.49 34.24
N SER A 236 4.47 3.29 34.26
CA SER A 236 3.72 2.06 34.64
C SER A 236 3.21 2.05 36.11
N GLY A 237 3.69 2.94 36.97
CA GLY A 237 3.18 3.08 38.35
C GLY A 237 1.67 3.36 38.35
N ASP A 238 1.24 4.36 37.59
CA ASP A 238 -0.12 4.90 37.62
C ASP A 238 -0.99 4.47 36.44
N TYR A 239 -0.39 3.83 35.40
CA TYR A 239 -1.07 3.53 34.16
C TYR A 239 -1.01 2.05 33.80
N SER A 240 -2.10 1.56 33.22
CA SER A 240 -2.19 0.27 32.55
C SER A 240 -2.37 0.47 31.05
N PHE A 241 -1.98 -0.53 30.26
CA PHE A 241 -1.99 -0.45 28.81
C PHE A 241 -2.85 -1.56 28.20
N ALA A 242 -3.60 -1.24 27.15
CA ALA A 242 -4.34 -2.21 26.36
C ALA A 242 -4.19 -1.94 24.86
N VAL A 243 -4.26 -3.00 24.06
CA VAL A 243 -4.22 -2.93 22.58
C VAL A 243 -5.48 -3.56 22.01
N ILE A 244 -6.10 -2.90 21.00
CA ILE A 244 -7.34 -3.38 20.39
C ILE A 244 -7.05 -4.33 19.22
N GLY A 245 -6.29 -3.92 18.25
CA GLY A 245 -6.06 -4.67 17.01
C GLY A 245 -4.79 -5.51 17.04
N LEU A 246 -4.84 -6.76 17.53
CA LEU A 246 -3.68 -7.66 17.47
C LEU A 246 -3.73 -8.57 16.25
N PRO A 247 -2.59 -8.72 15.53
CA PRO A 247 -2.42 -9.79 14.58
C PRO A 247 -2.55 -11.16 15.27
N PHE A 248 -3.22 -12.12 14.61
CA PHE A 248 -3.43 -13.48 15.16
C PHE A 248 -2.14 -14.13 15.67
N LYS A 249 -1.02 -13.97 14.95
CA LYS A 249 0.30 -14.48 15.36
C LYS A 249 0.79 -13.88 16.69
N ALA A 250 0.50 -12.60 16.93
CA ALA A 250 0.87 -11.94 18.18
C ALA A 250 -0.05 -12.39 19.32
N ALA A 251 -1.36 -12.49 19.08
CA ALA A 251 -2.32 -13.01 20.04
C ALA A 251 -2.00 -14.46 20.46
N PHE A 252 -1.64 -15.32 19.48
CA PHE A 252 -1.25 -16.70 19.74
C PHE A 252 0.08 -16.81 20.53
N ARG A 253 1.08 -15.99 20.16
CA ARG A 253 2.37 -15.94 20.88
C ARG A 253 2.18 -15.52 22.34
N ASN A 254 1.30 -14.57 22.58
CA ASN A 254 0.98 -14.09 23.89
C ASN A 254 0.19 -15.13 24.73
N MET A 255 -0.68 -15.90 24.08
CA MET A 255 -1.36 -17.05 24.73
C MET A 255 -0.33 -18.13 25.11
N CYS A 256 0.63 -18.43 24.26
CA CYS A 256 1.74 -19.32 24.59
C CYS A 256 2.61 -18.74 25.72
N GLY A 257 2.81 -17.42 25.75
CA GLY A 257 3.51 -16.70 26.81
C GLY A 257 2.84 -16.80 28.19
N LEU A 258 1.50 -16.91 28.23
CA LEU A 258 0.76 -17.18 29.47
C LEU A 258 1.16 -18.52 30.10
N PHE A 259 1.50 -19.53 29.30
CA PHE A 259 1.98 -20.83 29.80
C PHE A 259 3.46 -20.81 30.19
N THR A 260 4.25 -19.82 29.74
CA THR A 260 5.69 -19.71 30.01
C THR A 260 6.05 -18.65 31.05
N LYS A 261 5.09 -18.11 31.80
CA LYS A 261 5.24 -17.00 32.77
C LYS A 261 5.73 -15.66 32.21
N ASN A 262 5.91 -15.55 30.92
CA ASN A 262 6.12 -14.27 30.22
C ASN A 262 4.76 -13.67 29.86
N ILE A 263 4.02 -13.16 30.84
CA ILE A 263 2.74 -12.49 30.64
C ILE A 263 3.01 -11.24 29.80
N PRO A 264 2.35 -11.09 28.63
CA PRO A 264 2.45 -9.84 27.89
C PRO A 264 1.91 -8.72 28.77
N ASP A 265 2.69 -7.71 28.89
CA ASP A 265 2.41 -6.54 29.75
C ASP A 265 1.28 -5.64 29.25
N TYR A 266 0.52 -6.08 28.23
CA TYR A 266 -0.62 -5.36 27.66
C TYR A 266 -1.89 -6.17 27.79
N GLY A 267 -2.94 -5.51 28.21
CA GLY A 267 -4.29 -6.05 28.06
C GLY A 267 -4.75 -6.04 26.59
N TYR A 268 -5.70 -6.91 26.25
CA TYR A 268 -6.27 -7.01 24.91
C TYR A 268 -7.76 -6.75 24.92
N LEU A 269 -8.21 -5.91 23.98
CA LEU A 269 -9.62 -5.70 23.70
C LEU A 269 -9.96 -6.36 22.37
N PRO A 270 -10.89 -7.36 22.34
CA PRO A 270 -11.25 -8.03 21.13
C PRO A 270 -11.94 -7.06 20.14
N CYS A 271 -11.43 -6.99 18.92
CA CYS A 271 -11.96 -6.09 17.91
C CYS A 271 -13.23 -6.62 17.19
N TYR A 272 -13.62 -7.89 17.38
CA TYR A 272 -14.60 -8.53 16.49
C TYR A 272 -15.60 -9.45 17.20
N LYS A 273 -16.86 -9.01 17.24
CA LYS A 273 -18.01 -9.89 16.98
C LYS A 273 -18.83 -9.18 15.91
N ASN A 274 -19.16 -9.87 14.81
CA ASN A 274 -20.16 -9.37 13.88
C ASN A 274 -21.46 -9.15 14.68
N ARG A 275 -21.82 -7.89 14.92
CA ARG A 275 -23.16 -7.60 15.39
C ARG A 275 -24.11 -7.93 14.26
N ASN A 276 -25.24 -8.55 14.58
CA ASN A 276 -26.31 -8.71 13.62
C ASN A 276 -26.91 -7.31 13.35
N ILE A 277 -26.56 -6.73 12.20
CA ILE A 277 -27.02 -5.40 11.76
C ILE A 277 -28.55 -5.39 11.63
N ASN A 278 -29.18 -6.54 11.34
CA ASN A 278 -30.62 -6.67 11.15
C ASN A 278 -31.45 -6.30 12.39
N GLY A 279 -30.81 -6.13 13.56
CA GLY A 279 -31.48 -5.64 14.78
C GLY A 279 -31.59 -4.12 14.89
N ASP A 280 -30.98 -3.36 13.96
CA ASP A 280 -31.03 -1.89 13.93
C ASP A 280 -31.69 -1.45 12.61
N SER A 281 -33.01 -1.33 12.65
CA SER A 281 -33.84 -1.06 11.45
C SER A 281 -33.56 0.33 10.86
N GLU A 282 -33.27 1.31 11.70
CA GLU A 282 -32.94 2.68 11.27
C GLU A 282 -31.63 2.70 10.49
N PHE A 283 -30.57 2.11 11.05
CA PHE A 283 -29.28 2.01 10.36
C PHE A 283 -29.41 1.23 9.04
N VAL A 284 -30.18 0.14 9.01
CA VAL A 284 -30.40 -0.65 7.77
C VAL A 284 -31.08 0.19 6.71
N GLU A 285 -32.07 1.01 7.07
CA GLU A 285 -32.76 1.90 6.13
C GLU A 285 -31.78 2.96 5.57
N ASP A 286 -31.03 3.62 6.43
CA ASP A 286 -30.07 4.65 6.01
C ASP A 286 -28.90 4.08 5.19
N LYS A 287 -28.40 2.90 5.55
CA LYS A 287 -27.45 2.15 4.72
C LYS A 287 -28.00 1.85 3.32
N ASN A 288 -29.28 1.46 3.23
CA ASN A 288 -29.92 1.21 1.94
C ASN A 288 -30.05 2.49 1.10
N LYS A 289 -30.40 3.64 1.72
CA LYS A 289 -30.42 4.94 1.04
C LYS A 289 -29.02 5.33 0.56
N PHE A 290 -28.01 5.19 1.42
CA PHE A 290 -26.60 5.40 1.10
C PHE A 290 -26.13 4.56 -0.08
N SER A 291 -26.39 3.23 -0.03
CA SER A 291 -25.99 2.29 -1.09
C SER A 291 -26.65 2.63 -2.43
N LYS A 292 -27.95 2.95 -2.43
CA LYS A 292 -28.66 3.38 -3.65
C LYS A 292 -28.04 4.65 -4.25
N LYS A 293 -27.72 5.65 -3.42
CA LYS A 293 -27.13 6.91 -3.85
C LYS A 293 -25.71 6.68 -4.40
N LEU A 294 -24.88 5.91 -3.70
CA LEU A 294 -23.55 5.53 -4.14
C LEU A 294 -23.58 4.82 -5.50
N ILE A 295 -24.43 3.79 -5.64
CA ILE A 295 -24.55 3.03 -6.89
C ILE A 295 -24.96 3.93 -8.05
N LYS A 296 -25.88 4.88 -7.82
CA LYS A 296 -26.28 5.86 -8.83
C LYS A 296 -25.09 6.71 -9.31
N ILE A 297 -24.22 7.14 -8.38
CA ILE A 297 -23.04 7.94 -8.71
C ILE A 297 -22.04 7.09 -9.50
N ILE A 298 -21.64 5.93 -8.98
CA ILE A 298 -20.58 5.12 -9.59
C ILE A 298 -20.98 4.50 -10.92
N ASN A 299 -22.24 4.18 -11.17
CA ASN A 299 -22.70 3.58 -12.43
C ASN A 299 -22.44 4.46 -13.65
N GLY A 300 -22.32 5.78 -13.48
CA GLY A 300 -21.98 6.73 -14.53
C GLY A 300 -20.49 6.80 -14.86
N TRP A 301 -19.63 6.18 -14.05
CA TRP A 301 -18.20 6.35 -14.20
C TRP A 301 -17.64 5.59 -15.40
N LYS A 302 -16.94 6.36 -16.24
CA LYS A 302 -16.37 5.90 -17.49
C LYS A 302 -15.05 6.62 -17.78
N TYR A 303 -13.99 5.87 -18.07
CA TYR A 303 -12.71 6.45 -18.44
C TYR A 303 -12.23 5.91 -19.79
N ARG A 304 -11.87 6.78 -20.72
CA ARG A 304 -11.45 6.45 -22.11
C ARG A 304 -12.36 5.43 -22.82
N GLY A 305 -13.64 5.50 -22.56
CA GLY A 305 -14.63 4.59 -23.14
C GLY A 305 -14.89 3.32 -22.33
N VAL A 306 -14.07 2.99 -21.34
CA VAL A 306 -14.23 1.82 -20.49
C VAL A 306 -15.20 2.12 -19.34
N LEU A 307 -16.20 1.25 -19.15
CA LEU A 307 -17.25 1.36 -18.13
C LEU A 307 -16.75 0.80 -16.79
N ILE A 308 -16.05 1.60 -16.01
CA ILE A 308 -15.50 1.20 -14.71
C ILE A 308 -16.57 1.10 -13.62
N GLY A 309 -17.65 1.87 -13.75
CA GLY A 309 -18.73 1.92 -12.76
C GLY A 309 -19.42 0.59 -12.56
N SER A 310 -19.59 -0.22 -13.62
CA SER A 310 -20.19 -1.55 -13.53
C SER A 310 -19.34 -2.51 -12.68
N TRP A 311 -18.02 -2.50 -12.84
CA TRP A 311 -17.11 -3.32 -12.04
C TRP A 311 -17.08 -2.88 -10.59
N LEU A 312 -17.05 -1.56 -10.36
CA LEU A 312 -17.06 -1.02 -9.01
C LEU A 312 -18.37 -1.32 -8.28
N ASN A 313 -19.51 -1.23 -8.96
CA ASN A 313 -20.81 -1.63 -8.40
C ASN A 313 -20.82 -3.11 -8.00
N GLN A 314 -20.30 -3.99 -8.86
CA GLN A 314 -20.17 -5.40 -8.53
C GLN A 314 -19.22 -5.64 -7.33
N LYS A 315 -18.08 -4.94 -7.29
CA LYS A 315 -17.14 -5.00 -6.17
C LYS A 315 -17.75 -4.48 -4.86
N TYR A 316 -18.53 -3.40 -4.95
CA TYR A 316 -19.25 -2.85 -3.81
C TYR A 316 -20.21 -3.88 -3.23
N LYS A 317 -21.12 -4.42 -4.05
CA LYS A 317 -22.12 -5.40 -3.61
C LYS A 317 -21.53 -6.71 -3.09
N ASN A 318 -20.47 -7.19 -3.74
CA ASN A 318 -19.88 -8.48 -3.39
C ASN A 318 -18.90 -8.41 -2.20
N CYS A 319 -18.39 -7.22 -1.88
CA CYS A 319 -17.31 -7.08 -0.91
C CYS A 319 -17.38 -5.79 -0.08
N LEU A 320 -17.32 -4.59 -0.71
CA LEU A 320 -17.08 -3.35 0.03
C LEU A 320 -18.24 -3.01 0.99
N GLU A 321 -19.47 -3.32 0.63
CA GLU A 321 -20.62 -3.11 1.52
C GLU A 321 -20.44 -3.87 2.85
N SER A 322 -20.12 -5.16 2.79
CA SER A 322 -19.93 -5.97 3.98
C SER A 322 -18.59 -5.74 4.70
N GLU A 323 -17.50 -5.60 3.94
CA GLU A 323 -16.14 -5.53 4.49
C GLU A 323 -15.76 -4.11 4.94
N VAL A 324 -16.44 -3.08 4.46
CA VAL A 324 -16.20 -1.68 4.86
C VAL A 324 -17.39 -1.16 5.66
N ILE A 325 -18.58 -1.07 5.08
CA ILE A 325 -19.72 -0.43 5.73
C ILE A 325 -20.20 -1.21 6.95
N ASP A 326 -20.52 -2.50 6.78
CA ASP A 326 -21.03 -3.34 7.87
C ASP A 326 -19.98 -3.53 8.98
N LYS A 327 -18.70 -3.63 8.61
CA LYS A 327 -17.64 -3.69 9.62
C LYS A 327 -17.42 -2.37 10.35
N THR A 328 -17.54 -1.23 9.68
CA THR A 328 -17.45 0.09 10.34
C THR A 328 -18.54 0.20 11.39
N TYR A 329 -19.79 -0.21 11.07
CA TYR A 329 -20.87 -0.28 12.05
C TYR A 329 -20.55 -1.18 13.25
N GLY A 330 -20.07 -2.41 12.97
CA GLY A 330 -19.67 -3.33 14.03
C GLY A 330 -18.54 -2.77 14.92
N HIS A 331 -17.55 -2.12 14.31
CA HIS A 331 -16.47 -1.45 15.03
C HIS A 331 -16.99 -0.30 15.90
N SER A 332 -17.82 0.56 15.33
CA SER A 332 -18.43 1.69 16.03
C SER A 332 -19.15 1.22 17.29
N TYR A 333 -20.05 0.26 17.17
CA TYR A 333 -20.79 -0.29 18.30
C TYR A 333 -19.89 -0.89 19.39
N HIS A 334 -18.92 -1.73 19.00
CA HIS A 334 -18.06 -2.40 19.99
C HIS A 334 -17.06 -1.46 20.65
N LEU A 335 -16.43 -0.57 19.84
CA LEU A 335 -15.49 0.41 20.37
C LEU A 335 -16.20 1.40 21.30
N ASN A 336 -17.40 1.86 20.94
CA ASN A 336 -18.17 2.73 21.80
C ASN A 336 -18.41 2.11 23.19
N ARG A 337 -18.85 0.83 23.24
CA ARG A 337 -19.01 0.09 24.49
C ARG A 337 -17.71 -0.06 25.29
N TYR A 338 -16.57 -0.23 24.61
CA TYR A 338 -15.28 -0.30 25.29
C TYR A 338 -14.88 1.04 25.90
N LEU A 339 -15.05 2.13 25.15
CA LEU A 339 -14.74 3.47 25.65
C LEU A 339 -15.63 3.85 26.83
N GLU A 340 -16.92 3.52 26.79
CA GLU A 340 -17.86 3.75 27.91
C GLU A 340 -17.51 2.90 29.14
N LYS A 341 -17.21 1.63 28.94
CA LYS A 341 -16.91 0.69 30.03
C LYS A 341 -15.57 0.98 30.71
N TRP A 342 -14.53 1.18 29.90
CA TRP A 342 -13.16 1.26 30.40
C TRP A 342 -12.64 2.68 30.63
N LYS A 343 -13.33 3.68 30.12
CA LYS A 343 -13.04 5.13 30.28
C LYS A 343 -11.54 5.44 30.17
N PRO A 344 -10.88 5.10 29.03
CA PRO A 344 -9.45 5.32 28.90
C PRO A 344 -9.11 6.80 29.04
N VAL A 345 -7.97 7.10 29.64
CA VAL A 345 -7.48 8.47 29.76
C VAL A 345 -6.74 8.95 28.52
N LEU A 346 -6.31 8.02 27.66
CA LEU A 346 -5.61 8.32 26.42
C LEU A 346 -5.80 7.19 25.41
N VAL A 347 -6.02 7.56 24.15
CA VAL A 347 -6.06 6.65 23.00
C VAL A 347 -4.92 7.00 22.05
N LEU A 348 -4.15 6.00 21.61
CA LEU A 348 -3.00 6.14 20.70
C LEU A 348 -3.21 5.35 19.43
N SER A 349 -2.76 5.88 18.29
CA SER A 349 -2.81 5.14 17.02
C SER A 349 -1.68 5.57 16.06
N PRO A 350 -1.07 4.63 15.29
CA PRO A 350 -0.09 4.99 14.27
C PRO A 350 -0.71 5.32 12.91
N TYR A 351 -2.00 5.09 12.72
CA TYR A 351 -2.76 5.40 11.51
C TYR A 351 -4.26 5.53 11.80
N SER A 352 -5.01 6.11 10.87
CA SER A 352 -6.46 6.32 10.95
C SER A 352 -7.16 5.77 9.70
N ARG A 353 -7.27 4.44 9.64
CA ARG A 353 -8.00 3.74 8.59
C ARG A 353 -8.78 2.59 9.22
N LEU A 354 -9.92 2.22 8.61
CA LEU A 354 -10.81 1.17 9.10
C LEU A 354 -11.18 1.38 10.57
N PHE A 355 -11.00 0.37 11.42
CA PHE A 355 -11.36 0.47 12.84
C PHE A 355 -10.60 1.56 13.62
N SER A 356 -9.37 1.88 13.20
CA SER A 356 -8.60 2.95 13.84
C SER A 356 -9.17 4.35 13.54
N ALA A 357 -9.78 4.56 12.37
CA ALA A 357 -10.52 5.78 12.08
C ALA A 357 -11.74 5.92 13.00
N VAL A 358 -12.53 4.86 13.11
CA VAL A 358 -13.70 4.80 14.03
C VAL A 358 -13.29 5.06 15.48
N LEU A 359 -12.17 4.48 15.93
CA LEU A 359 -11.66 4.71 17.28
C LEU A 359 -11.30 6.17 17.52
N GLY A 360 -10.66 6.81 16.55
CA GLY A 360 -10.31 8.24 16.59
C GLY A 360 -11.56 9.13 16.68
N GLU A 361 -12.54 8.89 15.79
CA GLU A 361 -13.79 9.64 15.73
C GLU A 361 -14.61 9.48 17.03
N LEU A 362 -14.79 8.25 17.52
CA LEU A 362 -15.46 7.99 18.79
C LEU A 362 -14.73 8.64 19.99
N SER A 363 -13.41 8.63 19.98
CA SER A 363 -12.63 9.30 21.05
C SER A 363 -12.92 10.79 21.08
N CYS A 364 -13.00 11.45 19.92
CA CYS A 364 -13.39 12.86 19.85
C CYS A 364 -14.84 13.09 20.30
N LEU A 365 -15.79 12.28 19.81
CA LEU A 365 -17.21 12.36 20.20
C LEU A 365 -17.43 12.16 21.73
N ARG A 366 -16.57 11.38 22.37
CA ARG A 366 -16.63 11.12 23.85
C ARG A 366 -15.69 12.01 24.66
N ASN A 367 -15.05 13.02 24.04
CA ASN A 367 -14.07 13.90 24.69
C ASN A 367 -12.90 13.14 25.35
N ILE A 368 -12.53 11.96 24.85
CA ILE A 368 -11.39 11.20 25.33
C ILE A 368 -10.13 11.74 24.65
N PRO A 369 -9.08 12.09 25.42
CA PRO A 369 -7.80 12.46 24.84
C PRO A 369 -7.30 11.38 23.88
N SER A 370 -6.97 11.78 22.64
CA SER A 370 -6.50 10.83 21.62
C SER A 370 -5.38 11.44 20.80
N MET A 371 -4.34 10.64 20.49
CA MET A 371 -3.18 11.10 19.75
C MET A 371 -2.84 10.15 18.61
N MET A 372 -2.71 10.74 17.43
CA MET A 372 -2.12 10.10 16.28
C MET A 372 -0.59 10.23 16.36
N ILE A 373 0.12 9.11 16.22
CA ILE A 373 1.58 9.05 16.08
C ILE A 373 1.89 8.57 14.66
N PRO A 374 2.07 9.46 13.69
CA PRO A 374 2.20 9.09 12.28
C PRO A 374 3.36 8.11 12.04
N HIS A 375 3.09 7.01 11.36
CA HIS A 375 4.12 6.03 10.97
C HIS A 375 4.72 6.33 9.59
N GLY A 376 4.26 7.39 8.93
CA GLY A 376 4.68 7.84 7.59
C GLY A 376 5.33 9.21 7.63
N THR A 377 6.17 9.46 6.63
CA THR A 377 6.77 10.78 6.36
C THR A 377 5.74 11.70 5.73
N PHE A 378 5.61 12.91 6.24
CA PHE A 378 4.84 13.98 5.62
C PHE A 378 5.72 15.21 5.41
N THR A 379 5.70 15.70 4.18
CA THR A 379 6.46 16.87 3.76
C THR A 379 5.56 17.78 2.94
N PRO A 380 5.84 19.07 2.84
CA PRO A 380 5.16 19.93 1.88
C PRO A 380 5.24 19.30 0.48
N ALA A 381 4.11 19.27 -0.21
CA ALA A 381 4.06 18.75 -1.56
C ALA A 381 4.93 19.60 -2.51
N TYR A 382 5.56 18.93 -3.48
CA TYR A 382 6.43 19.60 -4.45
C TYR A 382 5.63 20.41 -5.46
N ASP A 383 4.50 19.89 -5.91
CA ASP A 383 3.60 20.49 -6.89
C ASP A 383 2.12 20.24 -6.56
N GLU A 384 1.21 20.82 -7.32
CA GLU A 384 -0.23 20.69 -7.11
C GLU A 384 -0.75 19.27 -7.33
N TYR A 385 -0.11 18.45 -8.15
CA TYR A 385 -0.48 17.05 -8.34
C TYR A 385 -0.07 16.19 -7.16
N SER A 386 1.17 16.39 -6.69
CA SER A 386 1.66 15.74 -5.46
C SER A 386 0.81 16.11 -4.25
N LYS A 387 0.33 17.36 -4.17
CA LYS A 387 -0.54 17.84 -3.10
C LYS A 387 -1.86 17.07 -3.03
N LYS A 388 -2.48 16.76 -4.18
CA LYS A 388 -3.71 15.96 -4.24
C LYS A 388 -3.52 14.59 -3.61
N GLU A 389 -2.46 13.88 -3.97
CA GLU A 389 -2.16 12.57 -3.41
C GLU A 389 -1.76 12.64 -1.93
N TRP A 390 -0.97 13.64 -1.53
CA TRP A 390 -0.59 13.85 -0.14
C TRP A 390 -1.77 14.15 0.77
N ASN A 391 -2.69 15.01 0.35
CA ASN A 391 -3.86 15.35 1.13
C ASN A 391 -4.73 14.11 1.41
N GLU A 392 -4.92 13.26 0.41
CA GLU A 392 -5.66 12.00 0.58
C GLU A 392 -4.95 11.01 1.53
N ASN A 393 -3.64 10.92 1.43
CA ASN A 393 -2.86 10.09 2.36
C ASN A 393 -2.91 10.64 3.78
N ALA A 394 -2.87 11.97 3.92
CA ALA A 394 -2.89 12.66 5.20
C ALA A 394 -4.13 12.34 6.03
N LEU A 395 -5.30 12.18 5.40
CA LEU A 395 -6.56 11.81 6.07
C LEU A 395 -6.48 10.49 6.86
N GLY A 396 -5.52 9.62 6.53
CA GLY A 396 -5.32 8.36 7.25
C GLY A 396 -4.10 8.31 8.14
N ILE A 397 -3.22 9.34 8.14
CA ILE A 397 -1.92 9.25 8.81
C ILE A 397 -1.60 10.48 9.66
N ILE A 398 -1.95 11.69 9.24
CA ILE A 398 -1.54 12.91 9.96
C ILE A 398 -2.68 13.91 10.17
N ASN A 399 -3.60 14.06 9.22
CA ASN A 399 -4.80 14.88 9.34
C ASN A 399 -6.02 14.00 9.59
N THR A 400 -6.24 13.64 10.83
CA THR A 400 -7.14 12.56 11.24
C THR A 400 -8.16 13.03 12.28
N PRO A 401 -9.21 12.25 12.59
CA PRO A 401 -10.16 12.61 13.63
C PRO A 401 -9.61 12.54 15.07
N TYR A 402 -8.34 12.14 15.26
CA TYR A 402 -7.73 12.17 16.59
C TYR A 402 -7.52 13.61 17.07
N LYS A 403 -7.73 13.87 18.36
CA LYS A 403 -7.64 15.22 18.94
C LYS A 403 -6.24 15.83 18.80
N TYR A 404 -5.19 15.01 18.89
CA TYR A 404 -3.79 15.44 18.78
C TYR A 404 -3.06 14.65 17.70
N VAL A 405 -2.05 15.27 17.10
CA VAL A 405 -1.10 14.61 16.21
C VAL A 405 0.32 14.89 16.64
N ALA A 406 1.12 13.82 16.78
CA ALA A 406 2.53 13.91 17.12
C ALA A 406 3.35 14.42 15.93
N VAL A 407 4.02 15.55 16.08
CA VAL A 407 4.91 16.14 15.09
C VAL A 407 6.32 15.63 15.37
N GLN A 408 6.79 14.69 14.57
CA GLN A 408 8.02 13.96 14.81
C GLN A 408 9.25 14.56 14.13
N THR A 409 9.03 15.37 13.08
CA THR A 409 10.12 15.94 12.27
C THR A 409 9.79 17.37 11.85
N PRO A 410 10.82 18.20 11.55
CA PRO A 410 10.60 19.55 11.03
C PRO A 410 9.85 19.57 9.69
N LEU A 411 9.99 18.52 8.87
CA LEU A 411 9.26 18.40 7.60
C LEU A 411 7.76 18.21 7.84
N ALA A 412 7.39 17.37 8.82
CA ALA A 412 6.00 17.18 9.21
C ALA A 412 5.39 18.46 9.78
N GLU A 413 6.13 19.22 10.60
CA GLU A 413 5.72 20.53 11.10
C GLU A 413 5.42 21.50 9.95
N LYS A 414 6.34 21.59 8.98
CA LYS A 414 6.18 22.42 7.79
C LYS A 414 4.98 22.01 6.94
N TYR A 415 4.70 20.71 6.81
CA TYR A 415 3.50 20.23 6.12
C TYR A 415 2.23 20.69 6.85
N LEU A 416 2.16 20.47 8.16
CA LEU A 416 0.98 20.77 8.97
C LEU A 416 0.67 22.29 9.03
N SER A 417 1.68 23.15 8.95
CA SER A 417 1.48 24.60 8.90
C SER A 417 0.82 25.09 7.60
N GLY A 418 0.84 24.28 6.54
CA GLY A 418 0.29 24.60 5.22
C GLY A 418 -1.09 23.98 4.92
N VAL A 419 -1.70 23.27 5.88
CA VAL A 419 -2.99 22.58 5.68
C VAL A 419 -3.97 22.88 6.80
N SER A 420 -5.27 22.82 6.47
CA SER A 420 -6.33 22.86 7.49
C SER A 420 -6.33 21.54 8.26
N LEU A 421 -6.28 21.61 9.58
CA LEU A 421 -6.15 20.44 10.45
C LEU A 421 -7.42 20.17 11.24
N ASN A 422 -7.76 18.88 11.31
CA ASN A 422 -8.75 18.35 12.26
C ASN A 422 -8.14 18.11 13.65
N SER A 423 -6.83 17.90 13.71
CA SER A 423 -6.07 17.57 14.93
C SER A 423 -5.22 18.75 15.40
N LYS A 424 -4.98 18.84 16.71
CA LYS A 424 -4.02 19.79 17.30
C LYS A 424 -2.59 19.22 17.22
N PRO A 425 -1.63 19.86 16.54
CA PRO A 425 -0.26 19.39 16.47
C PRO A 425 0.44 19.52 17.84
N VAL A 426 1.25 18.51 18.18
CA VAL A 426 2.11 18.48 19.37
C VAL A 426 3.52 18.11 18.94
N ILE A 427 4.47 19.00 19.11
CA ILE A 427 5.88 18.74 18.77
C ILE A 427 6.43 17.73 19.79
N THR A 428 6.65 16.51 19.35
CA THR A 428 7.16 15.40 20.19
C THR A 428 8.61 15.07 19.92
N GLY A 429 9.14 15.51 18.76
CA GLY A 429 10.37 14.93 18.23
C GLY A 429 10.17 13.49 17.77
N PRO A 430 11.22 12.80 17.35
CA PRO A 430 11.15 11.47 16.77
C PRO A 430 10.77 10.41 17.82
N LEU A 431 9.57 9.87 17.69
CA LEU A 431 9.09 8.73 18.48
C LEU A 431 9.36 7.39 17.77
N LEU A 432 9.24 7.39 16.45
CA LEU A 432 9.41 6.19 15.61
C LEU A 432 10.74 6.17 14.85
N PHE A 433 11.35 7.32 14.61
CA PHE A 433 12.53 7.52 13.75
C PHE A 433 13.77 7.98 14.52
N GLY A 434 13.95 7.62 15.76
CA GLY A 434 15.04 8.12 16.61
C GLY A 434 16.43 7.76 16.11
N ARG A 435 17.44 8.49 16.63
CA ARG A 435 18.84 8.20 16.39
C ARG A 435 19.20 6.82 16.94
N GLN A 436 19.84 6.00 16.10
CA GLN A 436 20.28 4.66 16.47
C GLN A 436 21.77 4.69 16.88
N ILE A 437 22.06 4.15 18.05
CA ILE A 437 23.44 3.96 18.52
C ILE A 437 23.74 2.47 18.45
N LYS A 438 24.65 2.06 17.59
CA LYS A 438 25.09 0.68 17.46
C LYS A 438 26.43 0.46 18.15
N ARG A 439 26.61 -0.74 18.70
CA ARG A 439 27.91 -1.14 19.25
C ARG A 439 28.90 -1.30 18.09
N LEU A 440 30.15 -0.89 18.33
CA LEU A 440 31.20 -0.95 17.32
C LEU A 440 31.38 -2.35 16.70
N ASN A 441 31.31 -3.38 17.54
CA ASN A 441 31.43 -4.77 17.09
C ASN A 441 30.30 -5.18 16.12
N ASP A 442 29.07 -4.71 16.33
CA ASP A 442 27.93 -4.97 15.44
C ASP A 442 28.15 -4.30 14.09
N VAL A 443 28.66 -3.06 14.09
CA VAL A 443 29.00 -2.32 12.87
C VAL A 443 30.09 -3.04 12.06
N VAL A 444 31.16 -3.48 12.72
CA VAL A 444 32.26 -4.23 12.08
C VAL A 444 31.75 -5.55 11.50
N PHE A 445 30.92 -6.29 12.24
CA PHE A 445 30.33 -7.54 11.78
C PHE A 445 29.47 -7.32 10.53
N LEU A 446 28.57 -6.34 10.55
CA LEU A 446 27.69 -6.03 9.43
C LEU A 446 28.48 -5.59 8.19
N ARG A 447 29.51 -4.76 8.38
CA ARG A 447 30.37 -4.31 7.29
C ARG A 447 31.11 -5.50 6.64
N ARG A 448 31.67 -6.40 7.42
CA ARG A 448 32.31 -7.63 6.90
C ARG A 448 31.33 -8.53 6.15
N LYS A 449 30.10 -8.64 6.65
CA LYS A 449 29.08 -9.50 6.04
C LYS A 449 28.62 -9.01 4.68
N TYR A 450 28.44 -7.71 4.51
CA TYR A 450 27.80 -7.13 3.33
C TYR A 450 28.73 -6.37 2.38
N ALA A 451 29.82 -5.83 2.87
CA ALA A 451 30.67 -4.92 2.10
C ALA A 451 32.11 -4.85 2.64
N SER A 452 32.82 -6.00 2.76
CA SER A 452 34.11 -6.12 3.42
C SER A 452 35.19 -5.18 2.83
N ASP A 453 35.19 -5.04 1.50
CA ASP A 453 36.26 -4.35 0.75
C ASP A 453 35.86 -2.96 0.24
N ALA A 454 34.67 -2.50 0.61
CA ALA A 454 34.15 -1.21 0.17
C ALA A 454 34.58 -0.06 1.09
N ASP A 455 34.99 1.05 0.50
CA ASP A 455 35.17 2.31 1.22
C ASP A 455 33.86 3.03 1.43
N VAL A 456 33.01 2.98 0.41
CA VAL A 456 31.69 3.64 0.41
C VAL A 456 30.57 2.60 0.30
N ILE A 457 29.64 2.66 1.22
CA ILE A 457 28.43 1.83 1.22
C ILE A 457 27.22 2.70 0.89
N ILE A 458 26.55 2.37 -0.20
CA ILE A 458 25.29 2.97 -0.62
C ILE A 458 24.17 2.02 -0.20
N LEU A 459 23.18 2.53 0.53
CA LEU A 459 21.97 1.79 0.89
C LEU A 459 20.81 2.27 0.03
N HIS A 460 20.22 1.38 -0.77
CA HIS A 460 18.97 1.67 -1.44
C HIS A 460 17.80 1.14 -0.59
N ALA A 461 16.86 2.01 -0.26
CA ALA A 461 15.64 1.64 0.45
C ALA A 461 14.43 2.20 -0.29
N GLY A 462 13.79 1.35 -1.06
CA GLY A 462 12.54 1.62 -1.75
C GLY A 462 11.36 0.91 -1.05
N THR A 463 10.17 1.31 -1.41
CA THR A 463 8.94 0.68 -0.94
C THR A 463 8.13 0.19 -2.16
N PRO A 464 8.47 -0.97 -2.71
CA PRO A 464 7.67 -1.54 -3.79
C PRO A 464 6.24 -1.77 -3.28
N LYS A 465 5.26 -1.55 -4.14
CA LYS A 465 3.86 -1.75 -3.79
C LYS A 465 3.34 -3.04 -4.40
N HIS A 466 2.54 -3.74 -3.60
CA HIS A 466 1.70 -4.81 -4.12
C HIS A 466 0.74 -4.23 -5.16
N ARG A 467 0.34 -5.06 -6.11
CA ARG A 467 -0.69 -4.72 -7.09
C ARG A 467 -1.94 -4.14 -6.43
N SER A 468 -2.37 -4.72 -5.32
CA SER A 468 -3.52 -4.28 -4.53
C SER A 468 -3.32 -2.95 -3.78
N GLY A 469 -2.12 -2.46 -3.64
CA GLY A 469 -1.79 -1.21 -2.94
C GLY A 469 -1.26 -0.14 -3.89
N SER A 470 -1.54 -0.26 -5.19
CA SER A 470 -1.10 0.70 -6.20
C SER A 470 -1.57 2.11 -5.88
N ARG A 471 -0.66 3.07 -6.02
CA ARG A 471 -0.93 4.50 -5.89
C ARG A 471 -0.23 5.22 -7.02
N LEU A 472 -0.98 6.08 -7.72
CA LEU A 472 -0.57 6.62 -9.01
C LEU A 472 0.67 7.51 -8.97
N LEU A 473 0.97 8.18 -7.86
CA LEU A 473 2.10 9.11 -7.81
C LEU A 473 3.15 8.76 -6.74
N ASN A 474 2.76 8.26 -5.60
CA ASN A 474 3.67 8.07 -4.47
C ASN A 474 4.57 6.86 -4.58
N TYR A 475 4.31 5.98 -5.55
CA TYR A 475 5.01 4.71 -5.67
C TYR A 475 5.27 4.34 -7.11
N GLU A 476 6.41 3.74 -7.34
CA GLU A 476 6.75 3.11 -8.59
C GLU A 476 5.93 1.82 -8.76
N THR A 477 5.57 1.48 -10.01
CA THR A 477 5.12 0.14 -10.31
C THR A 477 6.26 -0.85 -10.03
N ILE A 478 5.94 -2.14 -9.93
CA ILE A 478 6.97 -3.14 -9.68
C ILE A 478 8.00 -3.21 -10.81
N ASP A 479 7.58 -2.99 -12.05
CA ASP A 479 8.47 -2.94 -13.22
C ASP A 479 9.43 -1.76 -13.14
N GLU A 480 8.93 -0.56 -12.81
CA GLU A 480 9.73 0.64 -12.63
C GLU A 480 10.72 0.49 -11.48
N TYR A 481 10.29 -0.10 -10.38
CA TYR A 481 11.13 -0.37 -9.22
C TYR A 481 12.31 -1.30 -9.57
N VAL A 482 12.04 -2.41 -10.29
CA VAL A 482 13.09 -3.33 -10.74
C VAL A 482 14.02 -2.66 -11.75
N ASP A 483 13.48 -1.91 -12.70
CA ASP A 483 14.27 -1.18 -13.69
C ASP A 483 15.11 -0.06 -13.06
N GLY A 484 14.62 0.59 -12.02
CA GLY A 484 15.37 1.52 -11.18
C GLY A 484 16.57 0.84 -10.51
N MET A 485 16.37 -0.34 -9.91
CA MET A 485 17.44 -1.13 -9.30
C MET A 485 18.48 -1.60 -10.32
N VAL A 486 18.06 -2.05 -11.52
CA VAL A 486 18.98 -2.37 -12.62
C VAL A 486 19.87 -1.18 -12.95
N SER A 487 19.30 0.01 -13.01
CA SER A 487 20.05 1.24 -13.29
C SER A 487 21.06 1.57 -12.18
N LEU A 488 20.69 1.40 -10.91
CA LEU A 488 21.59 1.61 -9.78
C LEU A 488 22.74 0.60 -9.76
N VAL A 489 22.44 -0.69 -9.98
CA VAL A 489 23.48 -1.73 -10.08
C VAL A 489 24.47 -1.40 -11.20
N ASN A 490 23.97 -1.06 -12.39
CA ASN A 490 24.82 -0.68 -13.54
C ASN A 490 25.64 0.59 -13.28
N ALA A 491 25.16 1.51 -12.47
CA ALA A 491 25.91 2.71 -12.12
C ALA A 491 27.01 2.39 -11.11
N VAL A 492 26.68 1.64 -10.05
CA VAL A 492 27.64 1.30 -8.97
C VAL A 492 28.72 0.33 -9.45
N SER A 493 28.41 -0.60 -10.36
CA SER A 493 29.38 -1.54 -10.91
C SER A 493 30.55 -0.87 -11.67
N LYS A 494 30.42 0.40 -12.02
CA LYS A 494 31.48 1.22 -12.67
C LYS A 494 32.36 1.96 -11.66
N LEU A 495 32.03 1.88 -10.35
CA LEU A 495 32.73 2.60 -9.30
C LEU A 495 33.63 1.66 -8.51
N ASN A 496 34.88 2.08 -8.29
CA ASN A 496 35.83 1.29 -7.51
C ASN A 496 35.53 1.42 -6.00
N ARG A 497 35.57 0.29 -5.28
CA ARG A 497 35.44 0.25 -3.81
C ARG A 497 34.12 0.84 -3.28
N VAL A 498 33.05 0.80 -4.11
CA VAL A 498 31.71 1.19 -3.75
C VAL A 498 30.83 -0.06 -3.75
N HIS A 499 30.03 -0.26 -2.69
CA HIS A 499 29.11 -1.38 -2.60
C HIS A 499 27.67 -0.89 -2.38
N LEU A 500 26.72 -1.46 -3.12
CA LEU A 500 25.30 -1.15 -3.04
C LEU A 500 24.59 -2.23 -2.24
N ILE A 501 23.96 -1.86 -1.13
CA ILE A 501 23.03 -2.72 -0.41
C ILE A 501 21.61 -2.40 -0.84
N LEU A 502 20.95 -3.35 -1.50
CA LEU A 502 19.54 -3.26 -1.86
C LEU A 502 18.69 -3.77 -0.68
N ARG A 503 18.20 -2.86 0.16
CA ARG A 503 17.27 -3.22 1.25
C ARG A 503 15.88 -3.48 0.66
N TYR A 504 15.58 -4.75 0.49
CA TYR A 504 14.40 -5.19 -0.24
C TYR A 504 13.34 -5.80 0.69
N ARG A 505 12.10 -5.30 0.59
CA ARG A 505 10.94 -5.93 1.22
C ARG A 505 10.27 -6.82 0.18
N GLN A 506 10.23 -8.11 0.43
CA GLN A 506 9.58 -9.08 -0.47
C GLN A 506 8.11 -8.72 -0.71
N ILE A 507 7.70 -8.82 -1.96
CA ILE A 507 6.33 -8.61 -2.44
C ILE A 507 5.86 -9.83 -3.23
N ASP A 508 4.57 -9.87 -3.56
CA ASP A 508 3.90 -10.99 -4.20
C ASP A 508 4.69 -11.57 -5.38
N GLY A 509 5.09 -12.82 -5.25
CA GLY A 509 5.77 -13.59 -6.30
C GLY A 509 7.23 -13.18 -6.59
N LEU A 510 7.74 -12.10 -6.02
CA LEU A 510 9.12 -11.64 -6.22
C LEU A 510 9.94 -11.87 -4.95
N SER A 511 10.56 -13.05 -4.83
CA SER A 511 11.52 -13.36 -3.77
C SER A 511 12.85 -12.64 -4.00
N SER A 512 13.73 -12.62 -2.99
CA SER A 512 15.08 -12.06 -3.15
C SER A 512 15.90 -12.78 -4.22
N GLU A 513 15.74 -14.10 -4.35
CA GLU A 513 16.41 -14.89 -5.38
C GLU A 513 15.87 -14.56 -6.78
N THR A 514 14.54 -14.43 -6.90
CA THR A 514 13.92 -14.03 -8.16
C THR A 514 14.35 -12.63 -8.56
N LEU A 515 14.39 -11.70 -7.61
CA LEU A 515 14.90 -10.35 -7.85
C LEU A 515 16.36 -10.38 -8.32
N LYS A 516 17.21 -11.19 -7.66
CA LYS A 516 18.61 -11.34 -8.08
C LYS A 516 18.74 -11.80 -9.54
N GLY A 517 17.88 -12.70 -9.98
CA GLY A 517 17.83 -13.17 -11.38
C GLY A 517 17.32 -12.13 -12.39
N LEU A 518 16.74 -11.01 -11.94
CA LEU A 518 16.31 -9.89 -12.80
C LEU A 518 17.36 -8.76 -12.85
N LEU A 519 18.34 -8.75 -11.94
CA LEU A 519 19.38 -7.74 -11.87
C LEU A 519 20.63 -8.20 -12.63
N PRO A 520 21.47 -7.27 -13.10
CA PRO A 520 22.77 -7.60 -13.71
C PRO A 520 23.66 -8.39 -12.74
N GLU A 521 24.41 -9.35 -13.25
CA GLU A 521 25.44 -10.03 -12.47
C GLU A 521 26.57 -9.06 -12.11
N SER A 522 26.84 -8.91 -10.83
CA SER A 522 27.90 -8.05 -10.31
C SER A 522 28.16 -8.36 -8.84
N ASP A 523 29.41 -8.23 -8.42
CA ASP A 523 29.83 -8.31 -7.01
C ASP A 523 29.68 -6.96 -6.28
N SER A 524 29.32 -5.90 -7.00
CA SER A 524 29.19 -4.55 -6.45
C SER A 524 27.91 -4.33 -5.63
N TYR A 525 27.04 -5.32 -5.50
CA TYR A 525 25.82 -5.20 -4.72
C TYR A 525 25.46 -6.48 -3.94
N SER A 526 24.65 -6.29 -2.91
CA SER A 526 23.99 -7.36 -2.16
C SER A 526 22.51 -7.05 -1.91
N ILE A 527 21.67 -8.10 -1.82
CA ILE A 527 20.25 -7.97 -1.48
C ILE A 527 20.04 -8.32 -0.01
N ALA A 528 19.47 -7.41 0.75
CA ALA A 528 19.17 -7.56 2.17
C ALA A 528 17.65 -7.52 2.41
N SER A 529 17.04 -8.67 2.70
CA SER A 529 15.60 -8.81 2.96
C SER A 529 15.24 -8.93 4.45
N GLU A 530 16.23 -9.25 5.29
CA GLU A 530 16.06 -9.50 6.73
C GLU A 530 16.77 -8.46 7.58
N GLY A 531 16.55 -8.48 8.89
CA GLY A 531 17.16 -7.56 9.85
C GLY A 531 16.45 -6.21 9.95
N ALA A 532 16.82 -5.42 10.95
CA ALA A 532 16.27 -4.08 11.14
C ALA A 532 16.93 -3.08 10.17
N PHE A 533 16.16 -2.10 9.68
CA PHE A 533 16.70 -1.05 8.81
C PHE A 533 17.86 -0.28 9.47
N SER A 534 17.73 -0.02 10.76
CA SER A 534 18.78 0.63 11.57
C SER A 534 20.13 -0.09 11.54
N ASP A 535 20.14 -1.41 11.31
CA ASP A 535 21.39 -2.18 11.24
C ASP A 535 22.17 -1.81 9.97
N TYR A 536 21.48 -1.77 8.85
CA TYR A 536 22.07 -1.35 7.57
C TYR A 536 22.46 0.12 7.58
N LEU A 537 21.61 0.98 8.16
CA LEU A 537 21.87 2.40 8.24
C LEU A 537 23.16 2.70 9.01
N SER A 538 23.52 1.88 10.02
CA SER A 538 24.72 2.06 10.83
C SER A 538 26.04 1.90 10.07
N ILE A 539 26.02 1.27 8.88
CA ILE A 539 27.18 1.07 8.02
C ILE A 539 27.14 1.88 6.73
N THR A 540 26.09 2.68 6.54
CA THR A 540 25.78 3.39 5.30
C THR A 540 26.45 4.76 5.25
N ASN A 541 27.02 5.10 4.10
CA ASN A 541 27.56 6.44 3.81
C ASN A 541 26.55 7.31 3.06
N LEU A 542 25.65 6.71 2.25
CA LEU A 542 24.64 7.40 1.45
C LEU A 542 23.39 6.54 1.36
N LEU A 543 22.23 7.11 1.69
CA LEU A 543 20.93 6.50 1.39
C LEU A 543 20.46 6.94 0.02
N VAL A 544 20.03 5.98 -0.81
CA VAL A 544 19.29 6.23 -2.06
C VAL A 544 17.84 5.81 -1.83
N SER A 545 16.91 6.73 -1.97
CA SER A 545 15.48 6.46 -1.75
C SER A 545 14.61 7.34 -2.63
N PHE A 546 13.43 6.84 -2.99
CA PHE A 546 12.44 7.58 -3.78
C PHE A 546 11.39 8.25 -2.87
N SER A 547 10.70 7.45 -2.07
CA SER A 547 9.60 7.88 -1.21
C SER A 547 9.44 6.89 -0.06
N SER A 548 10.06 7.18 1.08
CA SER A 548 10.02 6.28 2.24
C SER A 548 10.34 7.05 3.53
N THR A 549 9.79 6.60 4.65
CA THR A 549 10.16 7.06 6.01
C THR A 549 11.64 6.82 6.33
N THR A 550 12.31 5.97 5.58
CA THR A 550 13.76 5.74 5.69
C THR A 550 14.58 7.01 5.41
N ILE A 551 14.02 7.97 4.66
CA ILE A 551 14.65 9.28 4.41
C ILE A 551 14.81 10.04 5.73
N GLU A 552 13.73 10.16 6.51
CA GLU A 552 13.79 10.86 7.80
C GLU A 552 14.68 10.13 8.80
N GLU A 553 14.63 8.80 8.81
CA GLU A 553 15.48 7.99 9.67
C GLU A 553 16.97 8.17 9.31
N ALA A 554 17.31 8.26 8.03
CA ALA A 554 18.67 8.56 7.58
C ALA A 554 19.13 9.96 8.02
N LEU A 555 18.30 10.99 7.80
CA LEU A 555 18.60 12.36 8.19
C LEU A 555 18.77 12.50 9.71
N GLN A 556 17.97 11.81 10.52
CA GLN A 556 18.09 11.76 11.97
C GLN A 556 19.43 11.11 12.44
N ASN A 557 20.02 10.28 11.59
CA ASN A 557 21.31 9.62 11.84
C ASN A 557 22.48 10.29 11.11
N ASN A 558 22.30 11.51 10.57
CA ASN A 558 23.28 12.28 9.80
C ASN A 558 23.80 11.53 8.55
N ILE A 559 22.96 10.73 7.91
CA ILE A 559 23.26 10.06 6.65
C ILE A 559 22.65 10.89 5.51
N PRO A 560 23.46 11.35 4.55
CA PRO A 560 22.96 12.08 3.39
C PRO A 560 22.06 11.19 2.54
N VAL A 561 21.08 11.81 1.88
CA VAL A 561 20.06 11.12 1.08
C VAL A 561 20.10 11.62 -0.36
N LEU A 562 20.24 10.71 -1.30
CA LEU A 562 20.02 10.94 -2.73
C LEU A 562 18.57 10.56 -3.07
N LEU A 563 17.81 11.52 -3.53
CA LEU A 563 16.45 11.28 -4.03
C LEU A 563 16.54 10.74 -5.46
N PHE A 564 16.24 9.45 -5.61
CA PHE A 564 16.34 8.77 -6.89
C PHE A 564 14.94 8.47 -7.44
N ASN A 565 14.59 9.17 -8.50
CA ASN A 565 13.35 8.98 -9.27
C ASN A 565 13.71 8.87 -10.75
N LYS A 566 13.97 7.65 -11.23
CA LYS A 566 14.42 7.39 -12.61
C LYS A 566 13.49 7.99 -13.67
N TYR A 567 12.19 8.02 -13.41
CA TYR A 567 11.18 8.45 -14.37
C TYR A 567 10.73 9.89 -14.16
N ASN A 568 11.28 10.58 -13.17
CA ASN A 568 10.94 11.96 -12.80
C ASN A 568 9.41 12.20 -12.72
N ARG A 569 8.70 11.21 -12.15
CA ARG A 569 7.25 11.21 -12.08
C ARG A 569 6.75 11.98 -10.86
N TYR A 570 7.46 11.85 -9.76
CA TYR A 570 7.07 12.39 -8.48
C TYR A 570 8.30 12.76 -7.66
N GLN A 571 8.27 13.92 -7.04
CA GLN A 571 9.30 14.33 -6.08
C GLN A 571 8.69 14.38 -4.69
N HIS A 572 9.15 13.50 -3.82
CA HIS A 572 8.64 13.35 -2.46
C HIS A 572 9.00 14.55 -1.58
N ILE A 573 10.25 14.96 -1.62
CA ILE A 573 10.80 16.07 -0.85
C ILE A 573 11.57 16.98 -1.80
N LYS A 574 11.45 18.31 -1.59
CA LYS A 574 12.30 19.26 -2.29
C LYS A 574 13.71 19.18 -1.73
N GLY A 575 14.65 18.66 -2.53
CA GLY A 575 16.06 18.61 -2.22
C GLY A 575 16.86 19.75 -2.85
N VAL A 576 18.15 19.82 -2.55
CA VAL A 576 19.10 20.67 -3.27
C VAL A 576 19.40 20.00 -4.61
N GLU A 577 19.21 20.72 -5.71
CA GLU A 577 19.55 20.21 -7.03
C GLU A 577 21.08 20.12 -7.17
N LEU A 578 21.53 18.96 -7.66
CA LEU A 578 22.92 18.70 -7.98
C LEU A 578 23.17 18.95 -9.48
N SER A 579 24.42 19.19 -9.86
CA SER A 579 24.81 19.46 -11.26
C SER A 579 24.45 18.33 -12.22
N SER A 580 24.17 17.13 -11.72
CA SER A 580 23.74 15.96 -12.48
C SER A 580 22.22 15.91 -12.76
N GLY A 581 21.43 16.90 -12.32
CA GLY A 581 19.96 16.87 -12.37
C GLY A 581 19.31 15.98 -11.31
N SER A 582 20.08 15.38 -10.39
CA SER A 582 19.57 14.70 -9.19
C SER A 582 19.43 15.68 -8.03
N SER A 583 18.72 15.30 -6.99
CA SER A 583 18.59 16.12 -5.78
C SER A 583 19.01 15.35 -4.53
N GLY A 584 19.64 16.06 -3.59
CA GLY A 584 20.11 15.50 -2.34
C GLY A 584 19.55 16.22 -1.12
N LEU A 585 19.56 15.53 -0.01
CA LEU A 585 19.27 16.06 1.32
C LEU A 585 20.50 15.77 2.21
N PHE A 586 20.98 16.79 2.94
CA PHE A 586 22.19 16.73 3.75
C PHE A 586 21.90 17.10 5.20
#